data_049dc3bdde409c841b247d0b834589c1
#
_entry.id   049dc3bdde409c841b247d0b834589c1
#
_cell.length_a   1.000
_cell.length_b   1.000
_cell.length_c   1.000
_cell.angle_alpha   90.00
_cell.angle_beta   90.00
_cell.angle_gamma   90.00
#
_symmetry.space_group_name_H-M   'P 1'
#
loop_
_entity.id
_entity.type
_entity.pdbx_description
1 polymer ?
#
loop_
_entity_poly.entity_id
_entity_poly.type
_entity_poly.pdbx_seq_one_letter_code
_entity_poly.pdbx_strand_id
1 'polypeptide(L)'
;MRNVFLATVGLSAMLAIGATAANAADATAVTCLQAQHKVASALTGDTSTNHDAATKESNYGREYCNTGLYKRGMEHYAQAMKLLGIS
;
A
#
# COMPACT_ATOMS: atom_id res chain seq x y z
N MET A 1 -31.25 -24.00 11.18
CA MET A 1 -30.94 -23.75 11.01
C MET A 1 -30.54 -22.93 10.91
N ARG A 2 -30.38 -22.62 10.78
CA ARG A 2 -30.14 -21.82 10.73
C ARG A 2 -29.20 -21.18 11.29
N ASN A 3 -28.87 -20.96 11.88
CA ASN A 3 -28.08 -20.33 12.60
C ASN A 3 -26.78 -20.45 12.27
N VAL A 4 -26.48 -21.14 11.86
CA VAL A 4 -25.30 -21.38 11.52
C VAL A 4 -24.73 -20.38 10.77
N PHE A 5 -25.27 -20.03 9.87
CA PHE A 5 -24.77 -19.18 9.02
C PHE A 5 -24.31 -17.95 9.54
N LEU A 6 -24.77 -17.67 10.47
CA LEU A 6 -24.43 -16.52 10.97
C LEU A 6 -23.04 -16.45 11.24
N ALA A 7 -22.52 -17.35 11.68
CA ALA A 7 -21.19 -17.25 12.10
C ALA A 7 -20.32 -16.88 11.00
N THR A 8 -20.55 -17.38 9.94
CA THR A 8 -19.71 -17.13 8.92
C THR A 8 -19.58 -15.77 8.56
N VAL A 9 -20.51 -15.13 8.67
CA VAL A 9 -20.53 -13.84 8.38
C VAL A 9 -19.46 -13.13 9.00
N GLY A 10 -19.38 -13.26 10.18
CA GLY A 10 -18.48 -12.51 10.88
C GLY A 10 -17.13 -12.62 10.36
N LEU A 11 -16.77 -13.73 10.03
CA LEU A 11 -15.51 -13.89 9.69
C LEU A 11 -15.10 -13.23 8.50
N SER A 12 -15.82 -13.25 7.58
CA SER A 12 -15.40 -12.68 6.39
C SER A 12 -15.08 -11.26 6.58
N ALA A 13 -15.84 -10.62 7.27
CA ALA A 13 -15.66 -9.26 7.43
C ALA A 13 -14.34 -8.99 8.00
N MET A 14 -13.96 -9.73 8.88
CA MET A 14 -12.83 -9.47 9.50
C MET A 14 -11.65 -9.49 8.70
N LEU A 15 -11.46 -10.41 7.93
CA LEU A 15 -10.29 -10.46 7.29
C LEU A 15 -10.06 -9.35 6.40
N ALA A 16 -10.95 -8.98 5.73
CA ALA A 16 -10.77 -7.93 4.77
C ALA A 16 -10.35 -6.68 5.46
N ILE A 17 -11.05 -6.35 6.44
CA ILE A 17 -10.78 -5.18 7.12
C ILE A 17 -9.48 -5.17 7.81
N GLY A 18 -9.14 -6.24 8.35
CA GLY A 18 -7.93 -6.30 9.08
C GLY A 18 -6.75 -5.95 8.23
N ALA A 19 -6.71 -6.45 7.08
CA ALA A 19 -5.59 -6.21 6.24
C ALA A 19 -5.43 -4.75 5.93
N THR A 20 -6.50 -4.10 5.63
CA THR A 20 -6.43 -2.72 5.29
C THR A 20 -6.03 -1.87 6.45
N ALA A 21 -6.59 -2.12 7.55
CA ALA A 21 -6.30 -1.33 8.70
C ALA A 21 -4.86 -1.48 9.12
N ALA A 22 -4.35 -2.66 9.02
CA ALA A 22 -3.00 -2.88 9.44
C ALA A 22 -2.05 -2.05 8.62
N ASN A 23 -2.25 -1.99 7.34
CA ASN A 23 -1.37 -1.23 6.52
C ASN A 23 -1.40 0.23 6.87
N ALA A 24 -2.53 0.74 7.16
CA ALA A 24 -2.63 2.14 7.48
C ALA A 24 -2.01 2.45 8.82
N ALA A 25 -2.08 1.52 9.73
CA ALA A 25 -1.59 1.77 11.05
C ALA A 25 -0.09 1.58 11.20
N ASP A 26 0.49 0.78 10.36
CA ASP A 26 1.87 0.44 10.54
C ASP A 26 2.84 1.17 9.65
N ALA A 27 2.84 2.47 9.71
CA ALA A 27 3.80 3.24 8.94
C ALA A 27 5.11 3.26 9.72
N THR A 28 6.03 2.46 9.33
CA THR A 28 7.33 2.33 9.99
C THR A 28 8.43 2.31 8.94
N ALA A 29 9.66 2.32 9.38
CA ALA A 29 10.78 2.21 8.46
C ALA A 29 10.72 0.93 7.65
N VAL A 30 10.27 -0.16 8.28
CA VAL A 30 10.18 -1.44 7.60
C VAL A 30 9.09 -1.43 6.53
N THR A 31 7.90 -0.92 6.86
CA THR A 31 6.83 -0.89 5.88
C THR A 31 7.13 0.08 4.76
N CYS A 32 7.87 1.16 5.05
CA CYS A 32 8.32 2.07 4.01
C CYS A 32 9.25 1.36 3.05
N LEU A 33 10.18 0.55 3.56
CA LEU A 33 11.10 -0.15 2.72
C LEU A 33 10.39 -1.19 1.87
N GLN A 34 9.42 -1.90 2.44
CA GLN A 34 8.64 -2.87 1.71
C GLN A 34 7.86 -2.20 0.57
N ALA A 35 7.28 -1.05 0.85
CA ALA A 35 6.54 -0.31 -0.17
C ALA A 35 7.47 0.18 -1.27
N GLN A 36 8.67 0.61 -0.89
CA GLN A 36 9.64 1.07 -1.85
C GLN A 36 10.02 -0.05 -2.82
N HIS A 37 10.28 -1.24 -2.31
CA HIS A 37 10.63 -2.36 -3.15
C HIS A 37 9.48 -2.75 -4.08
N LYS A 38 8.27 -2.71 -3.57
CA LYS A 38 7.12 -3.08 -4.34
C LYS A 38 6.92 -2.12 -5.51
N VAL A 39 7.01 -0.84 -5.23
CA VAL A 39 6.83 0.18 -6.26
C VAL A 39 8.00 0.13 -7.26
N ALA A 40 9.21 -0.06 -6.78
CA ALA A 40 10.36 -0.10 -7.67
C ALA A 40 10.26 -1.28 -8.64
N SER A 41 9.81 -2.42 -8.16
CA SER A 41 9.64 -3.58 -9.03
C SER A 41 8.57 -3.32 -10.09
N ALA A 42 7.50 -2.69 -9.69
CA ALA A 42 6.43 -2.39 -10.63
C ALA A 42 6.85 -1.35 -11.66
N LEU A 43 7.64 -0.38 -11.24
CA LEU A 43 8.11 0.65 -12.16
C LEU A 43 9.02 0.07 -13.23
N THR A 44 9.80 -0.94 -12.88
CA THR A 44 10.75 -1.52 -13.81
C THR A 44 10.08 -2.04 -15.07
N GLY A 45 8.92 -2.61 -14.95
CA GLY A 45 8.23 -3.15 -16.12
C GLY A 45 7.14 -2.27 -16.67
N ASP A 46 6.94 -1.11 -16.10
CA ASP A 46 5.82 -0.28 -16.46
C ASP A 46 6.11 0.58 -17.69
N THR A 47 5.23 0.51 -18.68
CA THR A 47 5.36 1.32 -19.87
C THR A 47 4.13 2.21 -20.06
N SER A 48 3.33 2.36 -19.02
CA SER A 48 2.09 3.13 -19.14
C SER A 48 2.35 4.61 -19.17
N THR A 49 1.33 5.37 -19.48
CA THR A 49 1.45 6.82 -19.50
C THR A 49 1.57 7.37 -18.08
N ASN A 50 1.31 6.54 -17.08
CA ASN A 50 1.41 6.98 -15.69
C ASN A 50 2.80 6.74 -15.10
N HIS A 51 3.73 6.23 -15.89
CA HIS A 51 5.06 5.90 -15.40
C HIS A 51 5.76 7.08 -14.73
N ASP A 52 5.75 8.23 -15.37
CA ASP A 52 6.45 9.39 -14.83
C ASP A 52 5.78 9.90 -13.55
N ALA A 53 4.46 9.91 -13.53
CA ALA A 53 3.74 10.34 -12.34
C ALA A 53 4.00 9.39 -11.19
N ALA A 54 4.02 8.09 -11.46
CA ALA A 54 4.29 7.11 -10.42
C ALA A 54 5.72 7.22 -9.91
N THR A 55 6.67 7.52 -10.78
CA THR A 55 8.05 7.72 -10.40
C THR A 55 8.17 8.91 -9.46
N LYS A 56 7.44 9.97 -9.76
CA LYS A 56 7.48 11.16 -8.95
C LYS A 56 6.94 10.86 -7.55
N GLU A 57 5.81 10.16 -7.47
CA GLU A 57 5.24 9.80 -6.18
C GLU A 57 6.19 8.87 -5.41
N SER A 58 6.86 7.96 -6.11
CA SER A 58 7.81 7.07 -5.48
C SER A 58 8.97 7.85 -4.88
N ASN A 59 9.42 8.88 -5.58
CA ASN A 59 10.52 9.70 -5.09
C ASN A 59 10.11 10.48 -3.84
N TYR A 60 8.90 10.99 -3.80
CA TYR A 60 8.40 11.64 -2.61
C TYR A 60 8.30 10.65 -1.45
N GLY A 61 7.80 9.44 -1.74
CA GLY A 61 7.70 8.42 -0.71
C GLY A 61 9.05 8.13 -0.09
N ARG A 62 10.06 7.97 -0.94
CA ARG A 62 11.38 7.66 -0.45
C ARG A 62 11.94 8.81 0.40
N GLU A 63 11.73 10.02 -0.04
CA GLU A 63 12.24 11.16 0.67
C GLU A 63 11.61 11.30 2.05
N TYR A 64 10.30 11.18 2.14
CA TYR A 64 9.63 11.27 3.42
C TYR A 64 10.02 10.10 4.33
N CYS A 65 10.11 8.89 3.79
CA CYS A 65 10.50 7.75 4.59
C CYS A 65 11.92 7.89 5.12
N ASN A 66 12.81 8.48 4.32
CA ASN A 66 14.18 8.65 4.74
C ASN A 66 14.33 9.71 5.84
N THR A 67 13.37 10.58 5.99
CA THR A 67 13.43 11.58 7.02
C THR A 67 12.57 11.21 8.23
N GLY A 68 12.08 9.99 8.28
CA GLY A 68 11.29 9.53 9.41
C GLY A 68 9.82 9.86 9.36
N LEU A 69 9.35 10.47 8.29
CA LEU A 69 7.95 10.79 8.13
C LEU A 69 7.26 9.63 7.43
N TYR A 70 7.21 8.51 8.12
CA TYR A 70 6.79 7.25 7.51
C TYR A 70 5.35 7.26 7.00
N LYS A 71 4.46 7.86 7.74
CA LYS A 71 3.08 7.86 7.30
C LYS A 71 2.94 8.62 5.99
N ARG A 72 3.61 9.76 5.90
CA ARG A 72 3.56 10.56 4.69
C ARG A 72 4.22 9.83 3.54
N GLY A 73 5.33 9.16 3.81
CA GLY A 73 6.00 8.37 2.80
C GLY A 73 5.11 7.25 2.27
N MET A 74 4.40 6.57 3.15
CA MET A 74 3.52 5.49 2.75
C MET A 74 2.36 6.02 1.92
N GLU A 75 1.88 7.23 2.21
CA GLU A 75 0.80 7.83 1.42
C GLU A 75 1.25 8.06 -0.02
N HIS A 76 2.48 8.53 -0.21
CA HIS A 76 2.99 8.74 -1.55
C HIS A 76 3.23 7.42 -2.28
N TYR A 77 3.72 6.40 -1.58
CA TYR A 77 3.87 5.09 -2.20
C TYR A 77 2.50 4.51 -2.57
N ALA A 78 1.47 4.77 -1.78
CA ALA A 78 0.13 4.31 -2.11
C ALA A 78 -0.36 4.99 -3.40
N GLN A 79 -0.05 6.27 -3.57
CA GLN A 79 -0.39 6.96 -4.80
C GLN A 79 0.36 6.37 -5.99
N ALA A 80 1.64 6.05 -5.81
CA ALA A 80 2.40 5.44 -6.87
C ALA A 80 1.80 4.09 -7.26
N MET A 81 1.41 3.29 -6.29
CA MET A 81 0.81 1.99 -6.56
C MET A 81 -0.50 2.14 -7.31
N LYS A 82 -1.28 3.15 -6.95
CA LYS A 82 -2.54 3.38 -7.61
C LYS A 82 -2.30 3.73 -9.07
N LEU A 83 -1.33 4.58 -9.34
CA LEU A 83 -0.99 4.97 -10.70
C LEU A 83 -0.47 3.79 -11.52
N LEU A 84 0.18 2.84 -10.85
CA LEU A 84 0.70 1.66 -11.51
C LEU A 84 -0.31 0.52 -11.60
N GLY A 85 -1.48 0.70 -11.02
CA GLY A 85 -2.50 -0.33 -11.06
C GLY A 85 -2.22 -1.53 -10.18
N ILE A 86 -1.46 -1.34 -9.11
CA ILE A 86 -1.15 -2.43 -8.20
C ILE A 86 -1.59 -2.07 -6.78
N SER A 87 -1.61 -3.02 -5.93
CA SER A 87 -2.00 -2.77 -4.54
C SER A 87 -1.21 -3.60 -3.51
#